data_3aa712a6397404196687cba927be3338
#
_entry.id   3aa712a6397404196687cba927be3338
#
_cell.length_a   1.000
_cell.length_b   1.000
_cell.length_c   1.000
_cell.angle_alpha   90.00
_cell.angle_beta   90.00
_cell.angle_gamma   90.00
#
_symmetry.space_group_name_H-M   'P 1'
#
loop_
_entity.id
_entity.type
_entity.pdbx_description
1 polymer ?
#
loop_
_entity_poly.entity_id
_entity_poly.type
_entity_poly.pdbx_seq_one_letter_code
_entity_poly.pdbx_strand_id
1 'polypeptide(L)'
;GSRVEWQRRLSQQQSGRLMADPQRWIEAYLAASPAGQQGLEQGLRMSSPDAVTGMAGILQQQLADHPQLALPAGIVAGSLADEALFLAALQHSQGAATIQILRQANWQLDAAQRSRLFGEILVLSETGKSADTVAPVAAPVTAQVTAQVTALSISLLAPGLHSNPAVSQELLELLDDEALGAAAALALAGHPDSKVQARLRKKLGGGGLAAQRAALALDQPTTDSVQQPSDGDHQ
;
A
#
# COMPACT_ATOMS: atom_id res chain seq x y z
N GLY A 1 -21.94 -24.23 13.06
CA GLY A 1 -21.33 -23.19 12.24
C GLY A 1 -22.39 -22.44 11.42
N SER A 2 -22.21 -21.13 11.23
CA SER A 2 -23.16 -20.36 10.46
C SER A 2 -23.09 -20.75 8.96
N ARG A 3 -24.19 -20.56 8.23
CA ARG A 3 -24.24 -20.77 6.77
C ARG A 3 -23.14 -20.00 6.03
N VAL A 4 -22.78 -18.82 6.52
CA VAL A 4 -21.69 -17.96 6.02
C VAL A 4 -20.32 -18.64 6.16
N GLU A 5 -20.05 -19.25 7.31
CA GLU A 5 -18.79 -19.93 7.55
C GLU A 5 -18.64 -21.20 6.69
N TRP A 6 -19.74 -21.93 6.51
CA TRP A 6 -19.74 -23.07 5.62
C TRP A 6 -19.47 -22.66 4.17
N GLN A 7 -20.12 -21.60 3.65
CA GLN A 7 -19.85 -21.06 2.32
C GLN A 7 -18.39 -20.65 2.14
N ARG A 8 -17.82 -19.96 3.13
CA ARG A 8 -16.41 -19.56 3.11
C ARG A 8 -15.48 -20.75 3.00
N ARG A 9 -15.68 -21.78 3.81
CA ARG A 9 -14.87 -23.01 3.77
C ARG A 9 -14.98 -23.77 2.46
N LEU A 10 -16.18 -23.87 1.91
CA LEU A 10 -16.41 -24.52 0.63
C LEU A 10 -15.67 -23.77 -0.50
N SER A 11 -15.81 -22.46 -0.57
CA SER A 11 -15.11 -21.64 -1.57
C SER A 11 -13.60 -21.70 -1.42
N GLN A 12 -13.08 -21.77 -0.19
CA GLN A 12 -11.65 -21.96 0.07
C GLN A 12 -11.15 -23.29 -0.50
N GLN A 13 -11.87 -24.38 -0.31
CA GLN A 13 -11.52 -25.70 -0.87
C GLN A 13 -11.60 -25.72 -2.39
N GLN A 14 -12.56 -25.00 -2.97
CA GLN A 14 -12.71 -24.89 -4.42
C GLN A 14 -11.62 -24.04 -5.06
N SER A 15 -11.08 -23.06 -4.36
CA SER A 15 -10.07 -22.12 -4.89
C SER A 15 -8.88 -22.87 -5.53
N GLY A 16 -8.33 -23.85 -4.85
CA GLY A 16 -7.19 -24.63 -5.35
C GLY A 16 -7.48 -25.36 -6.66
N ARG A 17 -8.70 -25.86 -6.84
CA ARG A 17 -9.13 -26.54 -8.08
C ARG A 17 -9.38 -25.53 -9.21
N LEU A 18 -9.93 -24.37 -8.88
CA LEU A 18 -10.24 -23.33 -9.84
C LEU A 18 -8.99 -22.62 -10.36
N MET A 19 -7.90 -22.55 -9.58
CA MET A 19 -6.65 -21.90 -10.00
C MET A 19 -5.97 -22.60 -11.19
N ALA A 20 -6.27 -23.86 -11.46
CA ALA A 20 -5.83 -24.53 -12.68
C ALA A 20 -6.41 -23.89 -13.96
N ASP A 21 -7.54 -23.18 -13.84
CA ASP A 21 -8.16 -22.39 -14.90
C ASP A 21 -8.42 -20.97 -14.35
N PRO A 22 -7.47 -20.04 -14.54
CA PRO A 22 -7.56 -18.70 -13.99
C PRO A 22 -8.83 -17.94 -14.38
N GLN A 23 -9.32 -18.10 -15.60
CA GLN A 23 -10.55 -17.45 -16.05
C GLN A 23 -11.77 -17.95 -15.26
N ARG A 24 -11.86 -19.23 -15.02
CA ARG A 24 -12.93 -19.83 -14.19
C ARG A 24 -12.85 -19.36 -12.74
N TRP A 25 -11.64 -19.19 -12.22
CA TRP A 25 -11.49 -18.66 -10.87
C TRP A 25 -12.05 -17.24 -10.78
N ILE A 26 -11.75 -16.38 -11.75
CA ILE A 26 -12.24 -15.00 -11.82
C ILE A 26 -13.77 -14.98 -11.94
N GLU A 27 -14.34 -15.77 -12.83
CA GLU A 27 -15.80 -15.86 -12.98
C GLU A 27 -16.49 -16.31 -11.70
N ALA A 28 -15.92 -17.31 -11.01
CA ALA A 28 -16.42 -17.76 -9.72
C ALA A 28 -16.32 -16.67 -8.65
N TYR A 29 -15.22 -15.91 -8.61
CA TYR A 29 -15.04 -14.81 -7.67
C TYR A 29 -16.05 -13.67 -7.91
N LEU A 30 -16.24 -13.27 -9.16
CA LEU A 30 -17.17 -12.21 -9.54
C LEU A 30 -18.63 -12.58 -9.24
N ALA A 31 -19.01 -13.85 -9.35
CA ALA A 31 -20.33 -14.37 -9.07
C ALA A 31 -20.57 -14.72 -7.59
N ALA A 32 -19.51 -14.75 -6.77
CA ALA A 32 -19.60 -15.21 -5.39
C ALA A 32 -20.23 -14.16 -4.46
N SER A 33 -20.87 -14.64 -3.40
CA SER A 33 -21.25 -13.79 -2.26
C SER A 33 -20.00 -13.26 -1.55
N PRO A 34 -20.10 -12.20 -0.72
CA PRO A 34 -18.95 -11.69 0.06
C PRO A 34 -18.23 -12.76 0.87
N ALA A 35 -18.95 -13.71 1.47
CA ALA A 35 -18.37 -14.84 2.19
C ALA A 35 -17.66 -15.82 1.24
N GLY A 36 -18.21 -16.04 0.05
CA GLY A 36 -17.56 -16.83 -1.00
C GLY A 36 -16.27 -16.19 -1.50
N GLN A 37 -16.28 -14.88 -1.74
CA GLN A 37 -15.08 -14.12 -2.11
C GLN A 37 -13.98 -14.24 -1.06
N GLN A 38 -14.31 -14.05 0.22
CA GLN A 38 -13.36 -14.24 1.32
C GLN A 38 -12.76 -15.66 1.35
N GLY A 39 -13.57 -16.67 1.06
CA GLY A 39 -13.10 -18.06 0.96
C GLY A 39 -12.13 -18.25 -0.21
N LEU A 40 -12.43 -17.72 -1.38
CA LEU A 40 -11.56 -17.78 -2.56
C LEU A 40 -10.24 -17.02 -2.32
N GLU A 41 -10.29 -15.84 -1.70
CA GLU A 41 -9.10 -15.08 -1.29
C GLU A 41 -8.23 -15.85 -0.29
N GLN A 42 -8.86 -16.48 0.69
CA GLN A 42 -8.13 -17.32 1.65
C GLN A 42 -7.46 -18.50 0.97
N GLY A 43 -8.11 -19.10 -0.04
CA GLY A 43 -7.51 -20.13 -0.88
C GLY A 43 -6.26 -19.62 -1.62
N LEU A 44 -6.30 -18.42 -2.19
CA LEU A 44 -5.11 -17.79 -2.81
C LEU A 44 -3.97 -17.60 -1.80
N ARG A 45 -4.26 -17.08 -0.60
CA ARG A 45 -3.25 -16.85 0.45
C ARG A 45 -2.56 -18.13 0.91
N MET A 46 -3.27 -19.26 0.87
CA MET A 46 -2.75 -20.56 1.27
C MET A 46 -2.06 -21.33 0.15
N SER A 47 -2.10 -20.82 -1.08
CA SER A 47 -1.51 -21.46 -2.24
C SER A 47 -0.03 -21.14 -2.39
N SER A 48 0.72 -22.07 -2.97
CA SER A 48 2.13 -21.83 -3.28
C SER A 48 2.29 -20.79 -4.39
N PRO A 49 3.42 -20.09 -4.46
CA PRO A 49 3.72 -19.16 -5.56
C PRO A 49 3.53 -19.79 -6.95
N ASP A 50 3.98 -21.02 -7.12
CA ASP A 50 3.84 -21.76 -8.39
C ASP A 50 2.37 -21.95 -8.81
N ALA A 51 1.49 -22.21 -7.84
CA ALA A 51 0.07 -22.42 -8.11
C ALA A 51 -0.64 -21.12 -8.56
N VAL A 52 -0.18 -19.94 -8.15
CA VAL A 52 -0.80 -18.65 -8.47
C VAL A 52 -0.13 -17.92 -9.64
N THR A 53 1.00 -18.42 -10.16
CA THR A 53 1.74 -17.77 -11.25
C THR A 53 0.87 -17.53 -12.49
N GLY A 54 0.02 -18.46 -12.85
CA GLY A 54 -0.90 -18.32 -13.99
C GLY A 54 -2.01 -17.28 -13.80
N MET A 55 -2.24 -16.83 -12.58
CA MET A 55 -3.27 -15.84 -12.24
C MET A 55 -2.83 -14.39 -12.53
N ALA A 56 -1.54 -14.10 -12.44
CA ALA A 56 -1.02 -12.72 -12.45
C ALA A 56 -1.41 -11.96 -13.74
N GLY A 57 -1.12 -12.52 -14.89
CA GLY A 57 -1.38 -11.88 -16.20
C GLY A 57 -2.86 -11.61 -16.46
N ILE A 58 -3.72 -12.58 -16.15
CA ILE A 58 -5.15 -12.45 -16.41
C ILE A 58 -5.82 -11.47 -15.40
N LEU A 59 -5.39 -11.47 -14.14
CA LEU A 59 -5.85 -10.48 -13.16
C LEU A 59 -5.48 -9.06 -13.61
N GLN A 60 -4.23 -8.84 -14.04
CA GLN A 60 -3.78 -7.54 -14.52
C GLN A 60 -4.60 -7.06 -15.73
N GLN A 61 -4.92 -7.94 -16.66
CA GLN A 61 -5.72 -7.60 -17.84
C GLN A 61 -7.16 -7.23 -17.51
N GLN A 62 -7.75 -7.83 -16.47
CA GLN A 62 -9.16 -7.65 -16.13
C GLN A 62 -9.42 -6.60 -15.05
N LEU A 63 -8.39 -6.04 -14.41
CA LEU A 63 -8.55 -5.05 -13.34
C LEU A 63 -9.30 -3.79 -13.75
N ALA A 64 -9.09 -3.30 -14.97
CA ALA A 64 -9.76 -2.09 -15.47
C ALA A 64 -11.29 -2.30 -15.60
N ASP A 65 -11.71 -3.48 -16.07
CA ASP A 65 -13.12 -3.81 -16.25
C ASP A 65 -13.77 -4.29 -14.94
N HIS A 66 -12.98 -4.87 -14.05
CA HIS A 66 -13.43 -5.46 -12.79
C HIS A 66 -12.57 -5.00 -11.60
N PRO A 67 -12.74 -3.75 -11.10
CA PRO A 67 -11.97 -3.22 -9.97
C PRO A 67 -12.07 -4.05 -8.69
N GLN A 68 -13.13 -4.84 -8.50
CA GLN A 68 -13.30 -5.76 -7.38
C GLN A 68 -12.24 -6.89 -7.37
N LEU A 69 -11.50 -7.08 -8.46
CA LEU A 69 -10.36 -8.00 -8.53
C LEU A 69 -9.07 -7.41 -7.91
N ALA A 70 -9.08 -6.16 -7.48
CA ALA A 70 -7.89 -5.51 -6.91
C ALA A 70 -7.32 -6.27 -5.70
N LEU A 71 -8.17 -6.72 -4.78
CA LEU A 71 -7.70 -7.47 -3.61
C LEU A 71 -7.13 -8.85 -3.98
N PRO A 72 -7.78 -9.69 -4.79
CA PRO A 72 -7.15 -10.89 -5.33
C PRO A 72 -5.82 -10.65 -6.03
N ALA A 73 -5.74 -9.59 -6.86
CA ALA A 73 -4.50 -9.22 -7.54
C ALA A 73 -3.38 -8.86 -6.54
N GLY A 74 -3.70 -8.12 -5.48
CA GLY A 74 -2.75 -7.82 -4.41
C GLY A 74 -2.28 -9.06 -3.64
N ILE A 75 -3.15 -10.05 -3.43
CA ILE A 75 -2.78 -11.32 -2.79
C ILE A 75 -1.81 -12.10 -3.68
N VAL A 76 -2.10 -12.22 -4.98
CA VAL A 76 -1.21 -12.87 -5.95
C VAL A 76 0.12 -12.13 -6.07
N ALA A 77 0.09 -10.78 -6.13
CA ALA A 77 1.28 -9.95 -6.14
C ALA A 77 2.18 -10.22 -4.92
N GLY A 78 1.57 -10.38 -3.73
CA GLY A 78 2.29 -10.73 -2.51
C GLY A 78 2.97 -12.09 -2.60
N SER A 79 2.26 -13.11 -3.08
CA SER A 79 2.81 -14.46 -3.24
C SER A 79 3.97 -14.53 -4.24
N LEU A 80 3.95 -13.67 -5.27
CA LEU A 80 4.97 -13.64 -6.33
C LEU A 80 6.04 -12.56 -6.10
N ALA A 81 5.89 -11.71 -5.09
CA ALA A 81 6.68 -10.48 -4.90
C ALA A 81 6.69 -9.59 -6.15
N ASP A 82 5.54 -9.48 -6.83
CA ASP A 82 5.37 -8.77 -8.10
C ASP A 82 4.95 -7.32 -7.86
N GLU A 83 5.93 -6.40 -7.96
CA GLU A 83 5.73 -4.96 -7.75
C GLU A 83 4.76 -4.36 -8.78
N ALA A 84 4.82 -4.79 -10.03
CA ALA A 84 3.95 -4.26 -11.10
C ALA A 84 2.49 -4.64 -10.87
N LEU A 85 2.24 -5.87 -10.42
CA LEU A 85 0.88 -6.32 -10.08
C LEU A 85 0.36 -5.63 -8.81
N PHE A 86 1.22 -5.36 -7.80
CA PHE A 86 0.83 -4.53 -6.66
C PHE A 86 0.39 -3.14 -7.08
N LEU A 87 1.17 -2.51 -7.97
CA LEU A 87 0.86 -1.18 -8.48
C LEU A 87 -0.47 -1.16 -9.23
N ALA A 88 -0.69 -2.13 -10.13
CA ALA A 88 -1.96 -2.28 -10.85
C ALA A 88 -3.14 -2.51 -9.89
N ALA A 89 -2.97 -3.33 -8.87
CA ALA A 89 -3.99 -3.57 -7.85
C ALA A 89 -4.33 -2.29 -7.08
N LEU A 90 -3.33 -1.50 -6.68
CA LEU A 90 -3.53 -0.23 -5.98
C LEU A 90 -4.24 0.81 -6.83
N GLN A 91 -3.94 0.88 -8.14
CA GLN A 91 -4.59 1.80 -9.07
C GLN A 91 -6.11 1.57 -9.18
N HIS A 92 -6.57 0.35 -8.99
CA HIS A 92 -7.97 -0.04 -9.09
C HIS A 92 -8.62 -0.32 -7.72
N SER A 93 -7.88 -0.18 -6.63
CA SER A 93 -8.38 -0.44 -5.28
C SER A 93 -9.07 0.76 -4.64
N GLN A 94 -9.96 0.49 -3.70
CA GLN A 94 -10.64 1.50 -2.89
C GLN A 94 -10.81 1.02 -1.44
N GLY A 95 -10.82 1.96 -0.51
CA GLY A 95 -11.17 1.74 0.88
C GLY A 95 -10.37 0.62 1.57
N ALA A 96 -11.07 -0.35 2.13
CA ALA A 96 -10.46 -1.45 2.88
C ALA A 96 -9.54 -2.34 2.02
N ALA A 97 -9.84 -2.51 0.73
CA ALA A 97 -9.01 -3.28 -0.19
C ALA A 97 -7.62 -2.64 -0.33
N THR A 98 -7.54 -1.32 -0.50
CA THR A 98 -6.27 -0.58 -0.57
C THR A 98 -5.41 -0.85 0.67
N ILE A 99 -6.01 -0.76 1.87
CA ILE A 99 -5.29 -1.01 3.13
C ILE A 99 -4.75 -2.45 3.18
N GLN A 100 -5.55 -3.42 2.77
CA GLN A 100 -5.13 -4.83 2.77
C GLN A 100 -4.00 -5.09 1.78
N ILE A 101 -4.06 -4.49 0.57
CA ILE A 101 -3.02 -4.61 -0.45
C ILE A 101 -1.71 -3.99 0.04
N LEU A 102 -1.75 -2.79 0.63
CA LEU A 102 -0.57 -2.13 1.19
C LEU A 102 0.06 -2.91 2.35
N ARG A 103 -0.76 -3.49 3.23
CA ARG A 103 -0.27 -4.38 4.30
C ARG A 103 0.40 -5.62 3.71
N GLN A 104 -0.16 -6.20 2.67
CA GLN A 104 0.41 -7.33 1.95
C GLN A 104 1.77 -6.95 1.35
N ALA A 105 1.87 -5.79 0.68
CA ALA A 105 3.13 -5.29 0.14
C ALA A 105 4.18 -5.06 1.23
N ASN A 106 3.79 -4.47 2.35
CA ASN A 106 4.70 -4.23 3.47
C ASN A 106 5.24 -5.54 4.09
N TRP A 107 4.43 -6.60 4.08
CA TRP A 107 4.79 -7.90 4.63
C TRP A 107 5.62 -8.77 3.67
N GLN A 108 5.29 -8.77 2.38
CA GLN A 108 5.83 -9.69 1.38
C GLN A 108 7.03 -9.14 0.59
N LEU A 109 7.12 -7.82 0.42
CA LEU A 109 8.21 -7.19 -0.31
C LEU A 109 9.39 -6.88 0.61
N ASP A 110 10.60 -7.00 0.07
CA ASP A 110 11.78 -6.50 0.75
C ASP A 110 11.86 -4.95 0.75
N ALA A 111 12.81 -4.37 1.45
CA ALA A 111 12.93 -2.92 1.58
C ALA A 111 13.21 -2.23 0.23
N ALA A 112 13.98 -2.86 -0.66
CA ALA A 112 14.28 -2.31 -1.99
C ALA A 112 13.05 -2.33 -2.90
N GLN A 113 12.30 -3.42 -2.89
CA GLN A 113 11.04 -3.57 -3.63
C GLN A 113 9.99 -2.57 -3.13
N ARG A 114 9.83 -2.43 -1.80
CA ARG A 114 8.92 -1.44 -1.20
C ARG A 114 9.29 -0.01 -1.59
N SER A 115 10.58 0.33 -1.61
CA SER A 115 11.05 1.65 -2.03
C SER A 115 10.73 1.94 -3.49
N ARG A 116 10.89 0.97 -4.38
CA ARG A 116 10.53 1.12 -5.80
C ARG A 116 9.02 1.28 -5.97
N LEU A 117 8.23 0.41 -5.34
CA LEU A 117 6.76 0.52 -5.37
C LEU A 117 6.29 1.89 -4.85
N PHE A 118 6.86 2.36 -3.74
CA PHE A 118 6.54 3.66 -3.18
C PHE A 118 6.88 4.80 -4.14
N GLY A 119 8.05 4.77 -4.77
CA GLY A 119 8.45 5.76 -5.78
C GLY A 119 7.51 5.79 -6.98
N GLU A 120 7.11 4.64 -7.51
CA GLU A 120 6.14 4.54 -8.62
C GLU A 120 4.76 5.11 -8.23
N ILE A 121 4.30 4.86 -7.01
CA ILE A 121 3.04 5.43 -6.51
C ILE A 121 3.11 6.96 -6.49
N LEU A 122 4.21 7.54 -6.03
CA LEU A 122 4.38 9.01 -6.00
C LEU A 122 4.41 9.60 -7.40
N VAL A 123 5.15 9.00 -8.34
CA VAL A 123 5.21 9.44 -9.75
C VAL A 123 3.83 9.44 -10.39
N LEU A 124 3.04 8.39 -10.19
CA LEU A 124 1.68 8.30 -10.73
C LEU A 124 0.71 9.30 -10.08
N SER A 125 0.92 9.63 -8.82
CA SER A 125 0.14 10.66 -8.12
C SER A 125 0.39 12.06 -8.69
N GLU A 126 1.63 12.39 -9.03
CA GLU A 126 2.00 13.67 -9.66
C GLU A 126 1.45 13.80 -11.08
N THR A 127 1.52 12.73 -11.86
CA THR A 127 0.97 12.67 -13.22
C THR A 127 -0.54 12.94 -13.22
N GLY A 128 -1.26 12.42 -12.22
CA GLY A 128 -2.69 12.70 -12.02
C GLY A 128 -3.00 14.18 -11.80
N LYS A 129 -2.19 14.87 -10.99
CA LYS A 129 -2.36 16.31 -10.72
C LYS A 129 -2.17 17.18 -11.96
N SER A 130 -1.25 16.80 -12.85
CA SER A 130 -0.99 17.54 -14.10
C SER A 130 -2.11 17.37 -15.14
N ALA A 131 -2.84 16.27 -15.12
CA ALA A 131 -3.96 16.00 -16.03
C ALA A 131 -5.22 16.83 -15.71
N ASP A 132 -5.45 17.18 -14.46
CA ASP A 132 -6.61 17.99 -14.03
C ASP A 132 -6.51 19.47 -14.46
N THR A 133 -5.34 19.92 -14.90
CA THR A 133 -5.11 21.33 -15.34
C THR A 133 -5.28 21.56 -16.83
N VAL A 134 -5.46 20.51 -17.64
CA VAL A 134 -5.68 20.61 -19.09
C VAL A 134 -7.07 20.06 -19.43
N ALA A 135 -7.89 20.87 -20.12
CA ALA A 135 -9.27 20.59 -20.49
C ALA A 135 -9.52 19.18 -21.05
N PRO A 136 -10.71 18.58 -20.83
CA PRO A 136 -11.00 17.19 -21.11
C PRO A 136 -11.13 16.94 -22.61
N VAL A 137 -10.03 16.64 -23.26
CA VAL A 137 -10.06 15.83 -24.48
C VAL A 137 -9.92 14.39 -24.01
N ALA A 138 -10.87 13.53 -24.41
CA ALA A 138 -10.96 12.13 -24.04
C ALA A 138 -9.61 11.39 -24.21
N ALA A 139 -8.73 11.57 -23.24
CA ALA A 139 -7.55 10.74 -23.09
C ALA A 139 -7.99 9.40 -22.49
N PRO A 140 -7.42 8.27 -22.92
CA PRO A 140 -7.64 7.01 -22.20
C PRO A 140 -7.33 7.26 -20.74
N VAL A 141 -8.19 6.77 -19.85
CA VAL A 141 -7.99 6.82 -18.40
C VAL A 141 -6.67 6.11 -18.12
N THR A 142 -5.58 6.85 -18.22
CA THR A 142 -4.27 6.41 -17.77
C THR A 142 -4.45 6.21 -16.29
N ALA A 143 -4.22 5.00 -15.85
CA ALA A 143 -4.42 4.55 -14.49
C ALA A 143 -3.74 5.53 -13.51
N GLN A 144 -4.55 6.37 -12.87
CA GLN A 144 -4.11 7.35 -11.89
C GLN A 144 -4.20 6.72 -10.51
N VAL A 145 -3.19 6.92 -9.71
CA VAL A 145 -3.28 6.62 -8.28
C VAL A 145 -3.96 7.80 -7.61
N THR A 146 -5.08 7.55 -6.94
CA THR A 146 -5.82 8.61 -6.24
C THR A 146 -5.00 9.17 -5.07
N ALA A 147 -5.25 10.43 -4.70
CA ALA A 147 -4.62 11.05 -3.53
C ALA A 147 -4.84 10.23 -2.25
N GLN A 148 -5.99 9.56 -2.12
CA GLN A 148 -6.28 8.68 -1.00
C GLN A 148 -5.35 7.45 -0.97
N VAL A 149 -5.13 6.79 -2.10
CA VAL A 149 -4.21 5.64 -2.21
C VAL A 149 -2.79 6.10 -1.90
N THR A 150 -2.37 7.25 -2.40
CA THR A 150 -1.06 7.83 -2.12
C THR A 150 -0.88 8.14 -0.62
N ALA A 151 -1.86 8.78 0.02
CA ALA A 151 -1.81 9.08 1.46
C ALA A 151 -1.74 7.82 2.31
N LEU A 152 -2.51 6.78 1.97
CA LEU A 152 -2.44 5.47 2.64
C LEU A 152 -1.09 4.78 2.42
N SER A 153 -0.52 4.89 1.22
CA SER A 153 0.80 4.34 0.90
C SER A 153 1.90 5.02 1.72
N ILE A 154 1.85 6.36 1.85
CA ILE A 154 2.74 7.11 2.73
C ILE A 154 2.62 6.60 4.17
N SER A 155 1.41 6.45 4.67
CA SER A 155 1.17 6.04 6.06
C SER A 155 1.61 4.61 6.37
N LEU A 156 1.49 3.68 5.42
CA LEU A 156 1.72 2.25 5.65
C LEU A 156 3.08 1.75 5.16
N LEU A 157 3.66 2.33 4.09
CA LEU A 157 4.94 1.89 3.55
C LEU A 157 6.11 2.72 4.03
N ALA A 158 5.97 4.04 4.09
CA ALA A 158 7.09 4.95 4.37
C ALA A 158 7.74 4.75 5.76
N PRO A 159 7.02 4.44 6.86
CA PRO A 159 7.66 4.19 8.15
C PRO A 159 8.67 3.04 8.12
N GLY A 160 8.44 2.01 7.30
CA GLY A 160 9.38 0.91 7.09
C GLY A 160 10.55 1.24 6.17
N LEU A 161 10.61 2.47 5.63
CA LEU A 161 11.61 2.93 4.66
C LEU A 161 12.48 4.09 5.18
N HIS A 162 12.48 4.35 6.49
CA HIS A 162 13.27 5.41 7.10
C HIS A 162 14.78 5.31 6.83
N SER A 163 15.29 4.12 6.57
CA SER A 163 16.68 3.90 6.18
C SER A 163 17.01 4.34 4.75
N ASN A 164 16.01 4.66 3.93
CA ASN A 164 16.19 5.13 2.57
C ASN A 164 16.19 6.68 2.52
N PRO A 165 17.34 7.34 2.26
CA PRO A 165 17.43 8.79 2.25
C PRO A 165 16.56 9.45 1.17
N ALA A 166 16.35 8.77 0.03
CA ALA A 166 15.51 9.27 -1.04
C ALA A 166 14.04 9.37 -0.61
N VAL A 167 13.51 8.33 0.06
CA VAL A 167 12.16 8.33 0.62
C VAL A 167 12.00 9.45 1.64
N SER A 168 12.98 9.62 2.55
CA SER A 168 12.94 10.69 3.54
C SER A 168 12.96 12.09 2.91
N GLN A 169 13.69 12.27 1.81
CA GLN A 169 13.73 13.51 1.05
C GLN A 169 12.36 13.82 0.43
N GLU A 170 11.75 12.84 -0.25
CA GLU A 170 10.40 12.95 -0.83
C GLU A 170 9.35 13.32 0.23
N LEU A 171 9.39 12.67 1.38
CA LEU A 171 8.46 12.97 2.48
C LEU A 171 8.64 14.41 3.01
N LEU A 172 9.88 14.91 3.08
CA LEU A 172 10.15 16.30 3.48
C LEU A 172 9.62 17.32 2.44
N GLU A 173 9.65 17.00 1.17
CA GLU A 173 9.09 17.82 0.09
C GLU A 173 7.57 17.82 0.12
N LEU A 174 6.95 16.67 0.40
CA LEU A 174 5.50 16.54 0.52
C LEU A 174 4.89 17.29 1.72
N LEU A 175 5.68 17.79 2.68
CA LEU A 175 5.13 18.57 3.80
C LEU A 175 4.40 19.85 3.35
N ASP A 176 4.75 20.40 2.22
CA ASP A 176 4.07 21.57 1.63
C ASP A 176 2.81 21.19 0.83
N ASP A 177 2.64 19.91 0.49
CA ASP A 177 1.51 19.43 -0.31
C ASP A 177 0.21 19.48 0.48
N GLU A 178 -0.83 20.09 -0.06
CA GLU A 178 -2.12 20.27 0.63
C GLU A 178 -2.79 18.94 0.99
N ALA A 179 -2.76 17.97 0.08
CA ALA A 179 -3.45 16.69 0.25
C ALA A 179 -2.59 15.65 1.00
N LEU A 180 -1.29 15.62 0.77
CA LEU A 180 -0.40 14.55 1.23
C LEU A 180 0.46 14.93 2.43
N GLY A 181 0.61 16.22 2.71
CA GLY A 181 1.56 16.68 3.72
C GLY A 181 1.25 16.24 5.15
N ALA A 182 -0.02 16.00 5.48
CA ALA A 182 -0.38 15.44 6.79
C ALA A 182 0.09 13.98 6.94
N ALA A 183 -0.07 13.17 5.89
CA ALA A 183 0.41 11.79 5.86
C ALA A 183 1.96 11.75 5.90
N ALA A 184 2.62 12.66 5.17
CA ALA A 184 4.08 12.80 5.19
C ALA A 184 4.61 13.18 6.58
N ALA A 185 3.94 14.10 7.28
CA ALA A 185 4.30 14.48 8.66
C ALA A 185 4.22 13.29 9.62
N LEU A 186 3.14 12.50 9.54
CA LEU A 186 2.98 11.29 10.36
C LEU A 186 4.05 10.23 10.02
N ALA A 187 4.39 10.07 8.76
CA ALA A 187 5.44 9.14 8.33
C ALA A 187 6.85 9.56 8.78
N LEU A 188 7.09 10.88 8.91
CA LEU A 188 8.34 11.44 9.43
C LEU A 188 8.40 11.51 10.97
N ALA A 189 7.27 11.27 11.64
CA ALA A 189 7.21 11.30 13.09
C ALA A 189 8.15 10.26 13.72
N GLY A 190 8.96 10.68 14.68
CA GLY A 190 9.93 9.81 15.34
C GLY A 190 11.04 9.29 14.42
N HIS A 191 11.31 9.93 13.30
CA HIS A 191 12.36 9.52 12.37
C HIS A 191 13.74 9.49 13.06
N PRO A 192 14.50 8.38 12.98
CA PRO A 192 15.74 8.22 13.75
C PRO A 192 16.91 9.07 13.22
N ASP A 193 16.90 9.48 11.95
CA ASP A 193 17.98 10.23 11.33
C ASP A 193 18.01 11.69 11.80
N SER A 194 19.09 12.09 12.48
CA SER A 194 19.32 13.46 12.96
C SER A 194 19.32 14.51 11.83
N LYS A 195 19.70 14.13 10.59
CA LYS A 195 19.67 15.03 9.43
C LYS A 195 18.24 15.34 9.01
N VAL A 196 17.36 14.34 9.04
CA VAL A 196 15.91 14.52 8.78
C VAL A 196 15.31 15.42 9.86
N GLN A 197 15.61 15.18 11.12
CA GLN A 197 15.16 16.03 12.23
C GLN A 197 15.66 17.47 12.11
N ALA A 198 16.93 17.68 11.71
CA ALA A 198 17.47 19.02 11.46
C ALA A 198 16.72 19.76 10.35
N ARG A 199 16.36 19.05 9.27
CA ARG A 199 15.54 19.62 8.18
C ARG A 199 14.13 19.95 8.61
N LEU A 200 13.50 19.11 9.45
CA LEU A 200 12.19 19.40 10.05
C LEU A 200 12.25 20.67 10.91
N ARG A 201 13.29 20.82 11.77
CA ARG A 201 13.50 22.04 12.56
C ARG A 201 13.70 23.27 11.69
N LYS A 202 14.42 23.15 10.56
CA LYS A 202 14.57 24.25 9.60
C LYS A 202 13.23 24.67 8.99
N LYS A 203 12.37 23.70 8.65
CA LYS A 203 11.02 23.98 8.13
C LYS A 203 10.11 24.68 9.15
N LEU A 204 10.28 24.43 10.45
CA LEU A 204 9.57 25.17 11.52
C LEU A 204 9.75 26.68 11.41
N GLY A 205 10.95 27.14 11.06
CA GLY A 205 11.26 28.57 10.92
C GLY A 205 10.68 29.24 9.66
N GLY A 206 10.16 28.46 8.72
CA GLY A 206 9.67 28.99 7.44
C GLY A 206 8.21 29.46 7.44
N GLY A 207 7.43 29.12 8.47
CA GLY A 207 5.99 29.42 8.53
C GLY A 207 5.13 28.56 7.59
N GLY A 208 3.80 28.77 7.63
CA GLY A 208 2.85 28.07 6.78
C GLY A 208 2.54 26.62 7.17
N LEU A 209 1.92 25.88 6.26
CA LEU A 209 1.48 24.49 6.49
C LEU A 209 2.64 23.54 6.76
N ALA A 210 3.76 23.69 6.04
CA ALA A 210 4.93 22.86 6.26
C ALA A 210 5.52 23.02 7.67
N ALA A 211 5.52 24.24 8.21
CA ALA A 211 5.98 24.49 9.59
C ALA A 211 5.09 23.81 10.63
N GLN A 212 3.77 23.90 10.48
CA GLN A 212 2.82 23.23 11.36
C GLN A 212 2.99 21.70 11.33
N ARG A 213 3.17 21.14 10.14
CA ARG A 213 3.36 19.69 9.91
C ARG A 213 4.72 19.21 10.42
N ALA A 214 5.77 20.02 10.26
CA ALA A 214 7.08 19.73 10.83
C ALA A 214 7.05 19.74 12.36
N ALA A 215 6.26 20.63 12.98
CA ALA A 215 6.03 20.62 14.42
C ALA A 215 5.40 19.32 14.89
N LEU A 216 4.34 18.87 14.21
CA LEU A 216 3.67 17.59 14.51
C LEU A 216 4.63 16.39 14.38
N ALA A 217 5.48 16.37 13.36
CA ALA A 217 6.46 15.30 13.17
C ALA A 217 7.53 15.28 14.29
N LEU A 218 7.92 16.43 14.83
CA LEU A 218 8.93 16.56 15.89
C LEU A 218 8.37 16.33 17.31
N ASP A 219 7.06 16.49 17.51
CA ASP A 219 6.41 16.32 18.82
C ASP A 219 6.26 14.84 19.23
N GLN A 220 6.50 13.90 18.33
CA GLN A 220 6.47 12.47 18.62
C GLN A 220 7.81 12.01 19.22
N PRO A 221 7.81 11.23 20.32
CA PRO A 221 9.05 10.69 20.89
C PRO A 221 9.72 9.75 19.88
N THR A 222 11.04 9.91 19.71
CA THR A 222 11.83 8.99 18.91
C THR A 222 11.75 7.59 19.49
N THR A 223 11.52 6.59 18.66
CA THR A 223 11.33 5.19 19.05
C THR A 223 12.54 4.54 19.74
N ASP A 224 13.69 5.20 19.75
CA ASP A 224 14.93 4.73 20.41
C ASP A 224 14.97 4.92 21.93
N SER A 225 13.95 5.53 22.54
CA SER A 225 13.96 5.83 23.98
C SER A 225 13.42 4.71 24.88
N VAL A 226 13.06 3.53 24.34
CA VAL A 226 12.37 2.46 25.08
C VAL A 226 13.23 1.22 25.28
N GLN A 227 14.55 1.29 25.28
CA GLN A 227 15.37 0.12 25.62
C GLN A 227 16.61 0.45 26.42
N GLN A 228 16.39 0.82 27.71
CA GLN A 228 17.33 0.48 28.77
C GLN A 228 16.56 -0.01 29.98
N PRO A 229 16.53 -1.32 30.25
CA PRO A 229 16.27 -1.76 31.62
C PRO A 229 17.46 -1.33 32.46
N SER A 230 17.20 -0.45 33.41
CA SER A 230 18.14 -0.15 34.49
C SER A 230 18.38 -1.42 35.30
N ASP A 231 19.52 -2.06 35.07
CA ASP A 231 20.08 -2.99 36.04
C ASP A 231 20.45 -2.16 37.29
N GLY A 232 19.51 -2.14 38.22
CA GLY A 232 19.66 -1.54 39.54
C GLY A 232 20.13 -2.57 40.52
N ASP A 233 21.35 -2.42 40.96
CA ASP A 233 21.91 -2.73 42.29
C ASP A 233 21.13 -3.69 43.17
N HIS A 234 21.70 -4.85 43.37
CA HIS A 234 21.57 -5.62 44.60
C HIS A 234 22.94 -5.66 45.28
N GLN A 235 23.06 -4.83 46.28
CA GLN A 235 23.90 -5.09 47.47
C GLN A 235 23.01 -5.61 48.60
#